data_712042a61562af835f6274d9824638ef
#
_entry.id   712042a61562af835f6274d9824638ef
#
_cell.length_a   1.000
_cell.length_b   1.000
_cell.length_c   1.000
_cell.angle_alpha   90.00
_cell.angle_beta   90.00
_cell.angle_gamma   90.00
#
_symmetry.space_group_name_H-M   'P 1'
#
loop_
_entity.id
_entity.type
_entity.pdbx_description
1 polymer ?
#
loop_
_entity_poly.entity_id
_entity_poly.type
_entity_poly.pdbx_seq_one_letter_code
_entity_poly.pdbx_strand_id
1 'polypeptide(L)'
;RIDQDDRIALLGQNGEGKSTLAKLISDRLRPMAGRVVRSSKLRIGYFAQHQVDELHIDETPLDHIRRLRPSKTPAQLRAILGGFGIGAEQTETLVGRLSGGQKARLSLLLATLDAPHMLILDEPTNHLDIESREGLVEALTAYSGAVILISHDMHLLSLVADRLWLVKDGKVTPYEEDLETYRKDLLSTEK
;
A
#
# COMPACT_ATOMS: atom_id res chain seq x y z
N ARG A 1 -4.98 -15.85 -10.18
CA ARG A 1 -3.85 -16.28 -9.35
C ARG A 1 -2.92 -15.12 -9.12
N ILE A 2 -2.39 -15.00 -7.89
CA ILE A 2 -1.40 -13.99 -7.50
C ILE A 2 -0.15 -14.74 -7.06
N ASP A 3 0.99 -14.38 -7.63
CA ASP A 3 2.29 -14.95 -7.35
C ASP A 3 3.12 -14.00 -6.45
N GLN A 4 4.26 -14.46 -5.93
CA GLN A 4 5.00 -13.78 -4.84
C GLN A 4 5.60 -12.42 -5.21
N ASP A 5 5.83 -12.18 -6.48
CA ASP A 5 6.45 -10.96 -7.03
C ASP A 5 5.49 -10.12 -7.88
N ASP A 6 4.21 -10.50 -7.92
CA ASP A 6 3.20 -9.79 -8.71
C ASP A 6 3.02 -8.35 -8.25
N ARG A 7 2.92 -7.44 -9.21
CA ARG A 7 2.63 -6.03 -9.04
C ARG A 7 1.34 -5.69 -9.79
N ILE A 8 0.19 -5.81 -9.12
CA ILE A 8 -1.12 -5.73 -9.74
C ILE A 8 -1.80 -4.40 -9.39
N ALA A 9 -2.21 -3.66 -10.41
CA ALA A 9 -3.13 -2.54 -10.24
C ALA A 9 -4.58 -2.99 -10.44
N LEU A 10 -5.46 -2.63 -9.52
CA LEU A 10 -6.90 -2.79 -9.68
C LEU A 10 -7.48 -1.53 -10.31
N LEU A 11 -7.92 -1.64 -11.55
CA LEU A 11 -8.58 -0.58 -12.31
C LEU A 11 -10.10 -0.70 -12.18
N GLY A 12 -10.80 0.40 -12.34
CA GLY A 12 -12.27 0.47 -12.29
C GLY A 12 -12.75 1.77 -11.67
N GLN A 13 -13.97 2.17 -11.98
CA GLN A 13 -14.59 3.37 -11.41
C GLN A 13 -14.86 3.19 -9.90
N ASN A 14 -15.11 4.31 -9.22
CA ASN A 14 -15.54 4.28 -7.83
C ASN A 14 -16.86 3.51 -7.68
N GLY A 15 -16.96 2.66 -6.68
CA GLY A 15 -18.14 1.82 -6.46
C GLY A 15 -18.13 0.47 -7.16
N GLU A 16 -17.21 0.19 -8.08
CA GLU A 16 -17.13 -1.09 -8.80
C GLU A 16 -16.63 -2.27 -7.94
N GLY A 17 -16.19 -2.01 -6.71
CA GLY A 17 -15.85 -3.06 -5.76
C GLY A 17 -14.35 -3.34 -5.59
N LYS A 18 -13.45 -2.42 -6.02
CA LYS A 18 -11.99 -2.59 -5.86
C LYS A 18 -11.58 -2.81 -4.41
N SER A 19 -12.02 -1.94 -3.50
CA SER A 19 -11.73 -2.06 -2.06
C SER A 19 -12.41 -3.29 -1.43
N THR A 20 -13.57 -3.69 -1.94
CA THR A 20 -14.25 -4.93 -1.53
C THR A 20 -13.42 -6.15 -1.89
N LEU A 21 -12.89 -6.19 -3.13
CA LEU A 21 -11.98 -7.25 -3.58
C LEU A 21 -10.70 -7.29 -2.73
N ALA A 22 -10.11 -6.13 -2.45
CA ALA A 22 -8.93 -6.02 -1.60
C ALA A 22 -9.16 -6.57 -0.19
N LYS A 23 -10.31 -6.26 0.41
CA LYS A 23 -10.72 -6.80 1.72
C LYS A 23 -10.96 -8.30 1.67
N LEU A 24 -11.51 -8.82 0.58
CA LEU A 24 -11.70 -10.26 0.38
C LEU A 24 -10.36 -11.00 0.28
N ILE A 25 -9.41 -10.45 -0.51
CA ILE A 25 -8.07 -11.01 -0.66
C ILE A 25 -7.31 -11.00 0.69
N SER A 26 -7.44 -9.93 1.46
CA SER A 26 -6.77 -9.75 2.76
C SER A 26 -7.44 -10.46 3.95
N ASP A 27 -8.46 -11.28 3.71
CA ASP A 27 -9.25 -11.96 4.74
C ASP A 27 -10.03 -11.05 5.71
N ARG A 28 -10.22 -9.80 5.33
CA ARG A 28 -11.04 -8.83 6.08
C ARG A 28 -12.53 -8.94 5.75
N LEU A 29 -12.86 -9.69 4.71
CA LEU A 29 -14.22 -9.96 4.26
C LEU A 29 -14.34 -11.44 3.85
N ARG A 30 -15.43 -12.09 4.24
CA ARG A 30 -15.71 -13.46 3.83
C ARG A 30 -16.51 -13.50 2.52
N PRO A 31 -16.21 -14.43 1.59
CA PRO A 31 -17.00 -14.58 0.38
C PRO A 31 -18.41 -15.07 0.71
N MET A 32 -19.42 -14.52 0.05
CA MET A 32 -20.82 -14.97 0.16
C MET A 32 -21.02 -16.31 -0.55
N ALA A 33 -20.23 -16.60 -1.57
CA ALA A 33 -20.23 -17.87 -2.31
C ALA A 33 -18.82 -18.15 -2.83
N GLY A 34 -18.54 -19.41 -3.17
CA GLY A 34 -17.21 -19.82 -3.62
C GLY A 34 -16.19 -19.92 -2.49
N ARG A 35 -14.92 -19.89 -2.86
CA ARG A 35 -13.82 -19.98 -1.89
C ARG A 35 -12.62 -19.16 -2.33
N VAL A 36 -11.91 -18.61 -1.37
CA VAL A 36 -10.58 -18.02 -1.56
C VAL A 36 -9.54 -19.00 -1.02
N VAL A 37 -8.61 -19.43 -1.86
CA VAL A 37 -7.54 -20.34 -1.47
C VAL A 37 -6.30 -19.52 -1.24
N ARG A 38 -5.73 -19.59 -0.04
CA ARG A 38 -4.50 -18.89 0.38
C ARG A 38 -3.51 -19.89 0.95
N SER A 39 -2.22 -19.61 0.79
CA SER A 39 -1.19 -20.33 1.54
C SER A 39 -1.38 -20.08 3.04
N SER A 40 -1.23 -21.10 3.85
CA SER A 40 -1.31 -21.00 5.32
C SER A 40 -0.21 -20.11 5.91
N LYS A 41 0.88 -19.88 5.17
CA LYS A 41 2.00 -19.04 5.57
C LYS A 41 1.86 -17.59 5.08
N LEU A 42 0.86 -17.29 4.25
CA LEU A 42 0.68 -15.96 3.66
C LEU A 42 0.34 -14.94 4.74
N ARG A 43 1.14 -13.89 4.81
CA ARG A 43 0.85 -12.69 5.59
C ARG A 43 0.63 -11.52 4.66
N ILE A 44 -0.43 -10.76 4.89
CA ILE A 44 -0.87 -9.64 4.07
C ILE A 44 -0.92 -8.39 4.92
N GLY A 45 -0.18 -7.36 4.50
CA GLY A 45 -0.31 -6.00 5.03
C GLY A 45 -1.34 -5.22 4.21
N TYR A 46 -2.14 -4.43 4.91
CA TYR A 46 -3.12 -3.55 4.28
C TYR A 46 -2.79 -2.12 4.68
N PHE A 47 -2.54 -1.29 3.68
CA PHE A 47 -2.28 0.13 3.85
C PHE A 47 -3.39 0.93 3.15
N ALA A 48 -4.03 1.82 3.90
CA ALA A 48 -4.95 2.80 3.37
C ALA A 48 -4.63 4.16 3.98
N GLN A 49 -4.96 5.23 3.28
CA GLN A 49 -4.62 6.60 3.69
C GLN A 49 -5.07 6.93 5.12
N HIS A 50 -6.24 6.45 5.56
CA HIS A 50 -6.71 6.69 6.93
C HIS A 50 -5.79 6.13 8.02
N GLN A 51 -4.93 5.15 7.71
CA GLN A 51 -3.97 4.61 8.68
C GLN A 51 -2.86 5.59 9.04
N VAL A 52 -2.62 6.61 8.20
CA VAL A 52 -1.72 7.71 8.55
C VAL A 52 -2.29 8.52 9.70
N ASP A 53 -3.62 8.68 9.74
CA ASP A 53 -4.34 9.40 10.81
C ASP A 53 -4.41 8.61 12.11
N GLU A 54 -4.16 7.30 12.06
CA GLU A 54 -4.09 6.43 13.24
C GLU A 54 -2.75 6.48 13.98
N LEU A 55 -1.74 7.16 13.41
CA LEU A 55 -0.45 7.33 14.06
C LEU A 55 -0.59 8.20 15.32
N HIS A 56 0.09 7.80 16.37
CA HIS A 56 0.12 8.56 17.62
C HIS A 56 1.02 9.80 17.47
N ILE A 57 0.40 10.98 17.37
CA ILE A 57 1.11 12.24 17.11
C ILE A 57 2.07 12.68 18.22
N ASP A 58 1.83 12.23 19.43
CA ASP A 58 2.63 12.51 20.64
C ASP A 58 3.76 11.50 20.87
N GLU A 59 3.93 10.55 19.97
CA GLU A 59 4.99 9.54 20.02
C GLU A 59 5.96 9.73 18.85
N THR A 60 7.17 9.15 18.98
CA THR A 60 8.18 9.15 17.93
C THR A 60 8.03 7.92 17.04
N PRO A 61 8.61 7.91 15.80
CA PRO A 61 8.73 6.70 14.99
C PRO A 61 9.39 5.55 15.75
N LEU A 62 10.39 5.86 16.58
CA LEU A 62 11.07 4.86 17.40
C LEU A 62 10.14 4.20 18.42
N ASP A 63 9.24 4.98 19.03
CA ASP A 63 8.25 4.45 19.98
C ASP A 63 7.25 3.51 19.30
N HIS A 64 6.77 3.89 18.11
CA HIS A 64 5.87 3.06 17.30
C HIS A 64 6.48 1.69 16.99
N ILE A 65 7.72 1.67 16.48
CA ILE A 65 8.36 0.42 16.08
C ILE A 65 8.80 -0.42 17.28
N ARG A 66 9.22 0.22 18.38
CA ARG A 66 9.58 -0.47 19.62
C ARG A 66 8.42 -1.26 20.20
N ARG A 67 7.21 -0.73 20.15
CA ARG A 67 5.99 -1.41 20.60
C ARG A 67 5.75 -2.71 19.83
N LEU A 68 6.02 -2.72 18.51
CA LEU A 68 5.85 -3.88 17.65
C LEU A 68 7.04 -4.84 17.67
N ARG A 69 8.21 -4.35 18.08
CA ARG A 69 9.48 -5.11 18.11
C ARG A 69 10.23 -4.89 19.44
N PRO A 70 9.62 -5.26 20.58
CA PRO A 70 10.18 -4.97 21.89
C PRO A 70 11.51 -5.69 22.18
N SER A 71 11.80 -6.78 21.46
CA SER A 71 13.06 -7.55 21.62
C SER A 71 14.25 -6.95 20.87
N LYS A 72 14.02 -5.96 19.99
CA LYS A 72 15.12 -5.35 19.21
C LYS A 72 15.77 -4.20 19.97
N THR A 73 17.09 -4.07 19.80
CA THR A 73 17.85 -2.95 20.36
C THR A 73 17.49 -1.64 19.66
N PRO A 74 17.68 -0.47 20.31
CA PRO A 74 17.48 0.82 19.66
C PRO A 74 18.24 1.00 18.36
N ALA A 75 19.45 0.46 18.25
CA ALA A 75 20.24 0.51 17.02
C ALA A 75 19.59 -0.30 15.88
N GLN A 76 19.07 -1.48 16.19
CA GLN A 76 18.34 -2.30 15.21
C GLN A 76 17.04 -1.63 14.76
N LEU A 77 16.32 -1.00 15.68
CA LEU A 77 15.09 -0.27 15.34
C LEU A 77 15.38 0.94 14.44
N ARG A 78 16.45 1.71 14.73
CA ARG A 78 16.90 2.82 13.87
C ARG A 78 17.33 2.35 12.49
N ALA A 79 17.98 1.20 12.38
CA ALA A 79 18.35 0.62 11.09
C ALA A 79 17.12 0.27 10.23
N ILE A 80 16.06 -0.29 10.85
CA ILE A 80 14.80 -0.57 10.16
C ILE A 80 14.15 0.74 9.67
N LEU A 81 14.06 1.75 10.51
CA LEU A 81 13.53 3.08 10.16
C LEU A 81 14.32 3.72 9.02
N GLY A 82 15.65 3.66 9.08
CA GLY A 82 16.54 4.17 8.04
C GLY A 82 16.34 3.49 6.68
N GLY A 83 16.06 2.19 6.67
CA GLY A 83 15.73 1.44 5.45
C GLY A 83 14.45 1.91 4.74
N PHE A 84 13.57 2.63 5.46
CA PHE A 84 12.36 3.26 4.92
C PHE A 84 12.50 4.79 4.74
N GLY A 85 13.72 5.29 4.76
CA GLY A 85 13.99 6.72 4.56
C GLY A 85 13.58 7.62 5.74
N ILE A 86 13.44 7.03 6.94
CA ILE A 86 13.25 7.78 8.19
C ILE A 86 14.63 7.93 8.83
N GLY A 87 15.25 9.09 8.63
CA GLY A 87 16.60 9.37 9.08
C GLY A 87 16.73 9.51 10.60
N ALA A 88 17.97 9.67 11.06
CA ALA A 88 18.27 9.72 12.50
C ALA A 88 17.53 10.84 13.25
N GLU A 89 17.40 12.01 12.63
CA GLU A 89 16.69 13.15 13.20
C GLU A 89 15.18 12.88 13.32
N GLN A 90 14.57 12.34 12.27
CA GLN A 90 13.13 12.03 12.24
C GLN A 90 12.76 10.90 13.19
N THR A 91 13.69 9.98 13.45
CA THR A 91 13.48 8.81 14.33
C THR A 91 13.04 9.22 15.75
N GLU A 92 13.53 10.34 16.25
CA GLU A 92 13.25 10.89 17.59
C GLU A 92 12.36 12.14 17.55
N THR A 93 11.88 12.53 16.39
CA THR A 93 10.93 13.63 16.22
C THR A 93 9.50 13.12 16.47
N LEU A 94 8.68 13.88 17.20
CA LEU A 94 7.27 13.54 17.40
C LEU A 94 6.55 13.44 16.04
N VAL A 95 5.75 12.40 15.86
CA VAL A 95 5.01 12.14 14.62
C VAL A 95 4.18 13.35 14.20
N GLY A 96 3.60 14.10 15.15
CA GLY A 96 2.85 15.31 14.86
C GLY A 96 3.66 16.39 14.13
N ARG A 97 5.01 16.37 14.22
CA ARG A 97 5.93 17.32 13.57
C ARG A 97 6.53 16.79 12.26
N LEU A 98 6.27 15.55 11.91
CA LEU A 98 6.73 14.96 10.66
C LEU A 98 5.93 15.52 9.47
N SER A 99 6.57 15.56 8.30
CA SER A 99 5.87 15.85 7.04
C SER A 99 4.83 14.75 6.72
N GLY A 100 3.88 15.06 5.86
CA GLY A 100 2.91 14.07 5.38
C GLY A 100 3.58 12.83 4.77
N GLY A 101 4.68 13.03 4.04
CA GLY A 101 5.46 11.93 3.46
C GLY A 101 6.20 11.07 4.46
N GLN A 102 6.77 11.69 5.46
CA GLN A 102 7.42 10.96 6.55
C GLN A 102 6.41 10.13 7.34
N LYS A 103 5.22 10.68 7.61
CA LYS A 103 4.10 9.94 8.21
C LYS A 103 3.64 8.77 7.34
N ALA A 104 3.50 8.97 6.04
CA ALA A 104 3.12 7.92 5.10
C ALA A 104 4.17 6.79 5.06
N ARG A 105 5.46 7.13 5.02
CA ARG A 105 6.55 6.14 5.10
C ARG A 105 6.53 5.35 6.41
N LEU A 106 6.31 6.02 7.54
CA LEU A 106 6.18 5.34 8.83
C LEU A 106 4.99 4.38 8.83
N SER A 107 3.82 4.83 8.38
CA SER A 107 2.63 3.98 8.32
C SER A 107 2.82 2.79 7.37
N LEU A 108 3.47 2.98 6.22
CA LEU A 108 3.82 1.90 5.30
C LEU A 108 4.80 0.91 5.95
N LEU A 109 5.82 1.40 6.64
CA LEU A 109 6.75 0.54 7.39
C LEU A 109 6.00 -0.32 8.42
N LEU A 110 5.11 0.28 9.20
CA LEU A 110 4.33 -0.45 10.20
C LEU A 110 3.46 -1.54 9.56
N ALA A 111 2.88 -1.25 8.39
CA ALA A 111 2.10 -2.23 7.62
C ALA A 111 2.97 -3.39 7.08
N THR A 112 4.25 -3.16 6.82
CA THR A 112 5.17 -4.18 6.28
C THR A 112 5.85 -5.03 7.33
N LEU A 113 5.92 -4.57 8.58
CA LEU A 113 6.65 -5.28 9.63
C LEU A 113 6.18 -6.72 9.84
N ASP A 114 4.86 -6.95 9.75
CA ASP A 114 4.25 -8.28 9.96
C ASP A 114 3.71 -8.91 8.69
N ALA A 115 3.88 -8.27 7.55
CA ALA A 115 3.34 -8.71 6.27
C ALA A 115 4.40 -8.82 5.17
N PRO A 116 5.36 -9.74 5.30
CA PRO A 116 6.50 -9.80 4.38
C PRO A 116 6.16 -10.38 2.99
N HIS A 117 4.94 -10.91 2.76
CA HIS A 117 4.60 -11.63 1.53
C HIS A 117 3.80 -10.80 0.54
N MET A 118 2.86 -9.98 1.01
CA MET A 118 1.99 -9.17 0.17
C MET A 118 1.59 -7.88 0.87
N LEU A 119 1.54 -6.80 0.11
CA LEU A 119 0.95 -5.52 0.50
C LEU A 119 -0.26 -5.20 -0.36
N ILE A 120 -1.32 -4.74 0.26
CA ILE A 120 -2.46 -4.13 -0.43
C ILE A 120 -2.47 -2.65 -0.05
N LEU A 121 -2.44 -1.78 -1.06
CA LEU A 121 -2.49 -0.34 -0.88
C LEU A 121 -3.76 0.20 -1.52
N ASP A 122 -4.55 0.88 -0.72
CA ASP A 122 -5.84 1.47 -1.13
C ASP A 122 -5.76 2.99 -1.05
N GLU A 123 -5.65 3.63 -2.23
CA GLU A 123 -5.47 5.08 -2.43
C GLU A 123 -4.32 5.68 -1.60
N PRO A 124 -3.10 5.12 -1.72
CA PRO A 124 -1.99 5.47 -0.81
C PRO A 124 -1.43 6.88 -1.03
N THR A 125 -1.73 7.53 -2.15
CA THR A 125 -1.20 8.87 -2.50
C THR A 125 -2.16 10.02 -2.25
N ASN A 126 -3.37 9.74 -1.78
CA ASN A 126 -4.32 10.79 -1.46
C ASN A 126 -3.73 11.77 -0.43
N HIS A 127 -3.81 13.07 -0.73
CA HIS A 127 -3.28 14.16 0.10
C HIS A 127 -1.74 14.19 0.29
N LEU A 128 -0.98 13.36 -0.43
CA LEU A 128 0.47 13.44 -0.42
C LEU A 128 0.97 14.50 -1.42
N ASP A 129 1.99 15.25 -1.01
CA ASP A 129 2.75 16.11 -1.90
C ASP A 129 3.67 15.29 -2.85
N ILE A 130 4.31 15.96 -3.79
CA ILE A 130 5.14 15.30 -4.82
C ILE A 130 6.29 14.52 -4.18
N GLU A 131 7.02 15.13 -3.25
CA GLU A 131 8.16 14.49 -2.58
C GLU A 131 7.73 13.23 -1.81
N SER A 132 6.57 13.31 -1.15
CA SER A 132 5.98 12.19 -0.43
C SER A 132 5.58 11.03 -1.33
N ARG A 133 5.05 11.33 -2.53
CA ARG A 133 4.72 10.32 -3.53
C ARG A 133 5.97 9.63 -4.06
N GLU A 134 7.02 10.39 -4.35
CA GLU A 134 8.32 9.83 -4.78
C GLU A 134 8.87 8.87 -3.73
N GLY A 135 8.87 9.26 -2.46
CA GLY A 135 9.29 8.40 -1.37
C GLY A 135 8.46 7.13 -1.20
N LEU A 136 7.15 7.20 -1.47
CA LEU A 136 6.29 6.02 -1.49
C LEU A 136 6.65 5.08 -2.65
N VAL A 137 6.90 5.62 -3.85
CA VAL A 137 7.33 4.84 -5.02
C VAL A 137 8.65 4.12 -4.74
N GLU A 138 9.64 4.82 -4.16
CA GLU A 138 10.92 4.23 -3.78
C GLU A 138 10.74 3.07 -2.79
N ALA A 139 9.92 3.27 -1.75
CA ALA A 139 9.64 2.24 -0.76
C ALA A 139 8.94 1.01 -1.37
N LEU A 140 7.99 1.22 -2.28
CA LEU A 140 7.29 0.13 -2.97
C LEU A 140 8.21 -0.60 -3.95
N THR A 141 9.10 0.10 -4.63
CA THR A 141 10.08 -0.51 -5.55
C THR A 141 11.07 -1.38 -4.79
N ALA A 142 11.49 -0.97 -3.60
CA ALA A 142 12.39 -1.74 -2.74
C ALA A 142 11.71 -2.94 -2.05
N TYR A 143 10.39 -2.95 -1.96
CA TYR A 143 9.65 -4.04 -1.35
C TYR A 143 9.65 -5.28 -2.26
N SER A 144 10.04 -6.44 -1.74
CA SER A 144 10.23 -7.68 -2.50
C SER A 144 8.98 -8.58 -2.60
N GLY A 145 7.95 -8.32 -1.81
CA GLY A 145 6.70 -9.10 -1.84
C GLY A 145 5.74 -8.64 -2.94
N ALA A 146 4.64 -9.37 -3.10
CA ALA A 146 3.57 -8.98 -4.02
C ALA A 146 2.90 -7.66 -3.58
N VAL A 147 2.45 -6.88 -4.54
CA VAL A 147 1.72 -5.62 -4.31
C VAL A 147 0.40 -5.63 -5.08
N ILE A 148 -0.68 -5.31 -4.40
CA ILE A 148 -1.95 -4.95 -5.02
C ILE A 148 -2.17 -3.47 -4.75
N LEU A 149 -2.35 -2.70 -5.81
CA LEU A 149 -2.46 -1.26 -5.75
C LEU A 149 -3.82 -0.80 -6.30
N ILE A 150 -4.56 -0.06 -5.49
CA ILE A 150 -5.76 0.66 -5.89
C ILE A 150 -5.40 2.13 -5.85
N SER A 151 -5.44 2.81 -6.99
CA SER A 151 -5.14 4.24 -7.07
C SER A 151 -5.73 4.86 -8.33
N HIS A 152 -6.07 6.14 -8.25
CA HIS A 152 -6.36 6.99 -9.40
C HIS A 152 -5.11 7.74 -9.92
N ASP A 153 -3.99 7.62 -9.24
CA ASP A 153 -2.71 8.20 -9.64
C ASP A 153 -2.06 7.36 -10.75
N MET A 154 -2.30 7.76 -12.00
CA MET A 154 -1.78 7.06 -13.17
C MET A 154 -0.26 7.01 -13.21
N HIS A 155 0.41 8.02 -12.63
CA HIS A 155 1.87 8.04 -12.54
C HIS A 155 2.37 6.95 -11.59
N LEU A 156 1.78 6.86 -10.39
CA LEU A 156 2.08 5.79 -9.44
C LEU A 156 1.83 4.40 -10.06
N LEU A 157 0.68 4.22 -10.71
CA LEU A 157 0.34 2.95 -11.36
C LEU A 157 1.37 2.56 -12.43
N SER A 158 1.81 3.52 -13.25
CA SER A 158 2.79 3.26 -14.31
C SER A 158 4.18 2.87 -13.80
N LEU A 159 4.56 3.34 -12.61
CA LEU A 159 5.86 3.05 -12.00
C LEU A 159 5.88 1.73 -11.22
N VAL A 160 4.75 1.30 -10.68
CA VAL A 160 4.70 0.17 -9.74
C VAL A 160 4.08 -1.08 -10.34
N ALA A 161 3.07 -0.96 -11.21
CA ALA A 161 2.29 -2.10 -11.68
C ALA A 161 2.84 -2.74 -12.95
N ASP A 162 2.97 -4.07 -12.93
CA ASP A 162 3.31 -4.88 -14.10
C ASP A 162 2.08 -5.54 -14.73
N ARG A 163 1.02 -5.71 -13.94
CA ARG A 163 -0.24 -6.34 -14.35
C ARG A 163 -1.42 -5.47 -14.01
N LEU A 164 -2.40 -5.44 -14.89
CA LEU A 164 -3.61 -4.66 -14.72
C LEU A 164 -4.82 -5.59 -14.63
N TRP A 165 -5.66 -5.38 -13.64
CA TRP A 165 -6.95 -6.07 -13.49
C TRP A 165 -8.07 -5.04 -13.49
N LEU A 166 -9.06 -5.23 -14.36
CA LEU A 166 -10.25 -4.40 -14.43
C LEU A 166 -11.35 -4.98 -13.55
N VAL A 167 -11.84 -4.18 -12.61
CA VAL A 167 -13.02 -4.46 -11.79
C VAL A 167 -14.18 -3.64 -12.35
N LYS A 168 -15.15 -4.35 -12.94
CA LYS A 168 -16.32 -3.74 -13.59
C LYS A 168 -17.51 -4.68 -13.55
N ASP A 169 -18.71 -4.15 -13.32
CA ASP A 169 -19.96 -4.91 -13.36
C ASP A 169 -19.91 -6.19 -12.49
N GLY A 170 -19.30 -6.11 -11.31
CA GLY A 170 -19.14 -7.23 -10.38
C GLY A 170 -18.17 -8.33 -10.85
N LYS A 171 -17.36 -8.09 -11.86
CA LYS A 171 -16.37 -9.02 -12.39
C LYS A 171 -14.97 -8.45 -12.31
N VAL A 172 -13.99 -9.36 -12.25
CA VAL A 172 -12.56 -9.03 -12.30
C VAL A 172 -11.96 -9.75 -13.50
N THR A 173 -11.41 -8.98 -14.42
CA THR A 173 -10.78 -9.52 -15.63
C THR A 173 -9.37 -8.94 -15.81
N PRO A 174 -8.42 -9.70 -16.36
CA PRO A 174 -7.16 -9.11 -16.82
C PRO A 174 -7.46 -7.98 -17.82
N TYR A 175 -6.70 -6.89 -17.71
CA TYR A 175 -6.74 -5.80 -18.66
C TYR A 175 -5.45 -5.84 -19.49
N GLU A 176 -5.59 -6.15 -20.78
CA GLU A 176 -4.46 -6.46 -21.66
C GLU A 176 -3.90 -5.21 -22.35
N GLU A 177 -4.63 -4.09 -22.27
CA GLU A 177 -4.20 -2.82 -22.85
C GLU A 177 -3.38 -2.01 -21.84
N ASP A 178 -2.78 -0.90 -22.29
CA ASP A 178 -1.97 -0.05 -21.46
C ASP A 178 -2.81 0.95 -20.62
N LEU A 179 -2.16 1.57 -19.63
CA LEU A 179 -2.79 2.55 -18.75
C LEU A 179 -3.23 3.82 -19.50
N GLU A 180 -2.58 4.17 -20.61
CA GLU A 180 -2.96 5.34 -21.40
C GLU A 180 -4.29 5.11 -22.11
N THR A 181 -4.49 3.93 -22.67
CA THR A 181 -5.76 3.49 -23.27
C THR A 181 -6.87 3.48 -22.21
N TYR A 182 -6.60 2.90 -21.03
CA TYR A 182 -7.56 2.93 -19.93
C TYR A 182 -7.96 4.35 -19.53
N ARG A 183 -7.02 5.28 -19.47
CA ARG A 183 -7.30 6.69 -19.18
C ARG A 183 -8.18 7.34 -20.23
N LYS A 184 -7.94 7.06 -21.51
CA LYS A 184 -8.78 7.57 -22.60
C LYS A 184 -10.22 7.04 -22.51
N ASP A 185 -10.39 5.77 -22.18
CA ASP A 185 -11.70 5.14 -22.01
C ASP A 185 -12.48 5.76 -20.85
N LEU A 186 -11.83 6.02 -19.72
CA LEU A 186 -12.44 6.72 -18.60
C LEU A 186 -12.98 8.11 -19.01
N LEU A 187 -12.16 8.90 -19.68
CA LEU A 187 -12.54 10.25 -20.14
C LEU A 187 -13.64 10.24 -21.18
N SER A 188 -13.81 9.16 -21.94
CA SER A 188 -14.87 9.01 -22.92
C SER A 188 -16.22 8.62 -22.30
N THR A 189 -16.21 8.01 -21.13
CA THR A 189 -17.40 7.51 -20.42
C THR A 189 -18.04 8.60 -19.53
N GLU A 190 -17.31 9.67 -19.22
CA GLU A 190 -17.79 10.81 -18.43
C GLU A 190 -18.50 11.90 -19.26
N LYS A 191 -18.69 11.68 -20.56
CA LYS A 191 -19.48 12.54 -21.46
C LYS A 191 -20.86 11.94 -21.72
#